data_cdb99ca37c243fb6c14f704926ddb067
#
_entry.id   cdb99ca37c243fb6c14f704926ddb067
#
_cell.length_a   1.000
_cell.length_b   1.000
_cell.length_c   1.000
_cell.angle_alpha   90.00
_cell.angle_beta   90.00
_cell.angle_gamma   90.00
#
_symmetry.space_group_name_H-M   'P 1'
#
loop_
_entity.id
_entity.type
_entity.pdbx_description
1 polymer ?
#
loop_
_entity_poly.entity_id
_entity_poly.type
_entity_poly.pdbx_seq_one_letter_code
_entity_poly.pdbx_strand_id
1 'polypeptide(L)'
;MSLANNEVLSVPRPQRPWRQAKRAWRQAILMLIVSVAAATLLMQVTGLAGVIGSYVAFALVFPVVAFFASMKYGKKAGQDKMATAVICLAFGTAFMPWMSILFTVFNRGRHAFYGGFLTTDMLVNSPDEPLNLGGLSHAIAGTLILIALASLVAIPLGVITAIYIVEVKGRFASYVRFFTQAMSGVPSIVAGLFIYTTIVVVVFNRFNALAGGLALAILMLPTVARTSEEVLKLVPDDLRAASYAMGASQFATVFRIVLPTVRSGLVTASILGVARVAGETAPLLLTSQYFVKYTTNILDGPMASLPTYIFANLGVGSDNSVARAWGGSAVLMSIVFVLFVTARLLGGRNTKGKH
;
A
#
# COMPACT_ATOMS: atom_id res chain seq x y z
N MET A 1 8.31 69.25 27.22
CA MET A 1 7.38 68.11 27.45
C MET A 1 7.41 67.31 26.21
N SER A 2 8.19 66.24 26.28
CA SER A 2 8.59 65.37 25.16
C SER A 2 7.47 64.38 24.89
N LEU A 3 6.99 64.28 23.64
CA LEU A 3 6.03 63.32 23.19
C LEU A 3 6.79 61.99 22.95
N ALA A 4 6.39 60.99 23.66
CA ALA A 4 6.93 59.65 23.57
C ALA A 4 6.75 59.07 22.15
N ASN A 5 7.84 58.68 21.51
CA ASN A 5 7.87 57.82 20.32
C ASN A 5 7.22 56.49 20.66
N ASN A 6 6.01 56.27 20.16
CA ASN A 6 5.45 54.93 20.06
C ASN A 6 6.19 54.15 18.98
N GLU A 7 7.32 53.52 19.31
CA GLU A 7 7.86 52.43 18.53
C GLU A 7 6.88 51.26 18.59
N VAL A 8 6.06 51.15 17.57
CA VAL A 8 5.25 49.93 17.33
C VAL A 8 6.25 48.79 17.16
N LEU A 9 6.43 48.00 18.21
CA LEU A 9 7.18 46.74 18.14
C LEU A 9 6.58 45.90 17.03
N SER A 10 7.24 45.89 15.88
CA SER A 10 6.85 45.02 14.76
C SER A 10 6.98 43.58 15.18
N VAL A 11 5.86 42.93 15.49
CA VAL A 11 5.81 41.50 15.77
C VAL A 11 6.47 40.77 14.58
N PRO A 12 7.53 40.01 14.81
CA PRO A 12 8.21 39.28 13.73
C PRO A 12 7.17 38.39 13.04
N ARG A 13 6.93 38.62 11.75
CA ARG A 13 6.05 37.74 10.97
C ARG A 13 6.65 36.35 10.98
N PRO A 14 5.86 35.29 11.31
CA PRO A 14 6.37 33.93 11.32
C PRO A 14 6.98 33.59 9.95
N GLN A 15 8.28 33.38 9.91
CA GLN A 15 8.96 32.93 8.71
C GLN A 15 8.40 31.55 8.36
N ARG A 16 7.94 31.36 7.11
CA ARG A 16 7.50 30.08 6.58
C ARG A 16 8.73 29.36 6.03
N PRO A 17 9.44 28.52 6.82
CA PRO A 17 10.71 27.91 6.43
C PRO A 17 10.58 26.97 5.23
N TRP A 18 9.36 26.53 4.90
CA TRP A 18 9.04 25.68 3.76
C TRP A 18 8.86 26.40 2.42
N ARG A 19 8.75 27.73 2.41
CA ARG A 19 8.73 28.52 1.16
C ARG A 19 10.15 28.82 0.71
N GLN A 20 10.67 28.00 -0.17
CA GLN A 20 11.96 28.30 -0.82
C GLN A 20 11.81 29.54 -1.71
N ALA A 21 12.75 30.47 -1.58
CA ALA A 21 12.81 31.66 -2.43
C ALA A 21 13.03 31.22 -3.90
N LYS A 22 12.51 31.97 -4.89
CA LYS A 22 12.70 31.72 -6.33
C LYS A 22 14.20 31.56 -6.71
N ARG A 23 15.09 32.16 -5.96
CA ARG A 23 16.55 32.04 -6.12
C ARG A 23 17.07 30.63 -5.80
N ALA A 24 16.44 29.92 -4.83
CA ALA A 24 16.83 28.55 -4.49
C ALA A 24 16.49 27.54 -5.60
N TRP A 25 15.40 27.74 -6.33
CA TRP A 25 15.03 26.94 -7.50
C TRP A 25 16.06 27.06 -8.63
N ARG A 26 16.51 28.28 -8.92
CA ARG A 26 17.55 28.50 -9.95
C ARG A 26 18.87 27.80 -9.57
N GLN A 27 19.25 27.85 -8.31
CA GLN A 27 20.44 27.15 -7.83
C GLN A 27 20.30 25.62 -7.92
N ALA A 28 19.12 25.07 -7.59
CA ALA A 28 18.85 23.63 -7.70
C ALA A 28 18.94 23.16 -9.17
N ILE A 29 18.36 23.91 -10.10
CA ILE A 29 18.44 23.59 -11.55
C ILE A 29 19.89 23.64 -12.03
N LEU A 30 20.65 24.63 -11.62
CA LEU A 30 22.05 24.79 -12.03
C LEU A 30 22.91 23.65 -11.47
N MET A 31 22.69 23.25 -10.20
CA MET A 31 23.33 22.06 -9.62
C MET A 31 23.00 20.79 -10.40
N LEU A 32 21.74 20.63 -10.81
CA LEU A 32 21.32 19.46 -11.61
C LEU A 32 22.04 19.42 -12.96
N ILE A 33 22.08 20.55 -13.68
CA ILE A 33 22.77 20.66 -14.98
C ILE A 33 24.27 20.34 -14.86
N VAL A 34 24.92 20.93 -13.87
CA VAL A 34 26.36 20.67 -13.61
C VAL A 34 26.60 19.20 -13.25
N SER A 35 25.71 18.60 -12.46
CA SER A 35 25.81 17.19 -12.10
C SER A 35 25.64 16.26 -13.29
N VAL A 36 24.71 16.55 -14.21
CA VAL A 36 24.53 15.79 -15.43
C VAL A 36 25.76 15.93 -16.33
N ALA A 37 26.25 17.15 -16.53
CA ALA A 37 27.46 17.39 -17.34
C ALA A 37 28.70 16.68 -16.77
N ALA A 38 28.90 16.73 -15.44
CA ALA A 38 30.00 16.05 -14.78
C ALA A 38 29.85 14.51 -14.80
N ALA A 39 28.62 14.00 -14.68
CA ALA A 39 28.34 12.57 -14.82
C ALA A 39 28.62 12.06 -16.24
N THR A 40 28.25 12.83 -17.28
CA THR A 40 28.57 12.46 -18.68
C THR A 40 30.07 12.46 -18.95
N LEU A 41 30.82 13.41 -18.40
CA LEU A 41 32.28 13.40 -18.46
C LEU A 41 32.89 12.19 -17.76
N LEU A 42 32.37 11.85 -16.55
CA LEU A 42 32.80 10.67 -15.81
C LEU A 42 32.58 9.38 -16.61
N MET A 43 31.44 9.28 -17.28
CA MET A 43 31.13 8.13 -18.15
C MET A 43 32.13 7.97 -19.31
N GLN A 44 32.51 9.09 -19.97
CA GLN A 44 33.49 9.05 -21.05
C GLN A 44 34.87 8.60 -20.60
N VAL A 45 35.27 8.99 -19.38
CA VAL A 45 36.57 8.63 -18.80
C VAL A 45 36.61 7.20 -18.25
N THR A 46 35.52 6.75 -17.65
CA THR A 46 35.45 5.44 -16.97
C THR A 46 34.96 4.30 -17.84
N GLY A 47 34.40 4.59 -19.00
CA GLY A 47 33.78 3.58 -19.88
C GLY A 47 32.46 3.02 -19.35
N LEU A 48 31.87 3.62 -18.32
CA LEU A 48 30.54 3.28 -17.83
C LEU A 48 29.49 3.54 -18.92
N ALA A 49 28.98 2.48 -19.56
CA ALA A 49 28.02 2.59 -20.67
C ALA A 49 26.60 2.18 -20.24
N GLY A 50 25.59 2.67 -20.99
CA GLY A 50 24.20 2.31 -20.81
C GLY A 50 23.47 3.05 -19.68
N VAL A 51 22.20 2.71 -19.49
CA VAL A 51 21.31 3.39 -18.53
C VAL A 51 21.79 3.23 -17.09
N ILE A 52 22.26 2.04 -16.74
CA ILE A 52 22.76 1.75 -15.37
C ILE A 52 24.04 2.54 -15.11
N GLY A 53 24.98 2.58 -16.08
CA GLY A 53 26.22 3.35 -15.96
C GLY A 53 25.95 4.85 -15.79
N SER A 54 25.00 5.40 -16.57
CA SER A 54 24.55 6.80 -16.44
C SER A 54 24.00 7.11 -15.07
N TYR A 55 23.17 6.22 -14.56
CA TYR A 55 22.58 6.38 -13.22
C TYR A 55 23.64 6.33 -12.14
N VAL A 56 24.55 5.36 -12.17
CA VAL A 56 25.65 5.24 -11.19
C VAL A 56 26.55 6.46 -11.21
N ALA A 57 26.97 6.92 -12.40
CA ALA A 57 27.77 8.13 -12.56
C ALA A 57 27.07 9.37 -11.96
N PHE A 58 25.77 9.54 -12.25
CA PHE A 58 24.99 10.64 -11.69
C PHE A 58 24.85 10.52 -10.16
N ALA A 59 24.60 9.32 -9.65
CA ALA A 59 24.42 9.07 -8.22
C ALA A 59 25.69 9.37 -7.41
N LEU A 60 26.86 9.15 -7.99
CA LEU A 60 28.14 9.48 -7.36
C LEU A 60 28.45 11.00 -7.45
N VAL A 61 28.17 11.62 -8.57
CA VAL A 61 28.52 13.03 -8.84
C VAL A 61 27.58 14.01 -8.16
N PHE A 62 26.27 13.76 -8.17
CA PHE A 62 25.27 14.71 -7.69
C PHE A 62 25.44 15.13 -6.23
N PRO A 63 25.66 14.22 -5.26
CA PRO A 63 25.91 14.61 -3.85
C PRO A 63 27.20 15.42 -3.68
N VAL A 64 28.23 15.11 -4.46
CA VAL A 64 29.52 15.80 -4.42
C VAL A 64 29.37 17.23 -4.94
N VAL A 65 28.69 17.40 -6.06
CA VAL A 65 28.38 18.75 -6.63
C VAL A 65 27.53 19.54 -5.64
N ALA A 66 26.51 18.93 -5.02
CA ALA A 66 25.67 19.58 -4.03
C ALA A 66 26.47 20.05 -2.79
N PHE A 67 27.44 19.26 -2.34
CA PHE A 67 28.35 19.62 -1.27
C PHE A 67 29.19 20.85 -1.63
N PHE A 68 29.95 20.81 -2.73
CA PHE A 68 30.83 21.91 -3.13
C PHE A 68 30.08 23.20 -3.49
N ALA A 69 28.93 23.10 -4.17
CA ALA A 69 28.10 24.25 -4.51
C ALA A 69 27.56 24.99 -3.26
N SER A 70 27.45 24.29 -2.12
CA SER A 70 26.91 24.84 -0.87
C SER A 70 28.01 25.18 0.15
N MET A 71 29.28 24.78 -0.09
CA MET A 71 30.41 25.08 0.80
C MET A 71 30.64 26.59 1.02
N LYS A 72 30.29 27.44 0.07
CA LYS A 72 30.35 28.89 0.21
C LYS A 72 29.50 29.45 1.37
N TYR A 73 28.53 28.69 1.85
CA TYR A 73 27.69 29.02 3.01
C TYR A 73 28.20 28.34 4.30
N GLY A 74 29.33 27.67 4.25
CA GLY A 74 29.97 26.95 5.34
C GLY A 74 29.92 25.42 5.19
N LYS A 75 30.85 24.71 5.87
CA LYS A 75 30.99 23.25 5.79
C LYS A 75 29.71 22.50 6.19
N LYS A 76 29.00 22.96 7.22
CA LYS A 76 27.73 22.37 7.68
C LYS A 76 26.66 22.47 6.59
N ALA A 77 26.56 23.61 5.89
CA ALA A 77 25.61 23.79 4.78
C ALA A 77 25.91 22.86 3.60
N GLY A 78 27.20 22.61 3.30
CA GLY A 78 27.60 21.60 2.32
C GLY A 78 27.17 20.20 2.70
N GLN A 79 27.41 19.79 3.94
CA GLN A 79 26.99 18.48 4.46
C GLN A 79 25.48 18.28 4.42
N ASP A 80 24.69 19.30 4.81
CA ASP A 80 23.23 19.26 4.75
C ASP A 80 22.70 19.09 3.33
N LYS A 81 23.28 19.82 2.36
CA LYS A 81 22.91 19.68 0.95
C LYS A 81 23.32 18.33 0.36
N MET A 82 24.48 17.80 0.74
CA MET A 82 24.90 16.45 0.35
C MET A 82 23.95 15.39 0.89
N ALA A 83 23.58 15.48 2.17
CA ALA A 83 22.61 14.57 2.77
C ALA A 83 21.25 14.67 2.07
N THR A 84 20.76 15.87 1.79
CA THR A 84 19.53 16.10 1.01
C THR A 84 19.62 15.45 -0.38
N ALA A 85 20.74 15.61 -1.08
CA ALA A 85 20.94 15.00 -2.39
C ALA A 85 20.93 13.46 -2.33
N VAL A 86 21.57 12.87 -1.34
CA VAL A 86 21.53 11.40 -1.10
C VAL A 86 20.12 10.92 -0.83
N ILE A 87 19.36 11.62 0.02
CA ILE A 87 17.95 11.27 0.32
C ILE A 87 17.08 11.38 -0.95
N CYS A 88 17.25 12.44 -1.75
CA CYS A 88 16.53 12.59 -3.01
C CYS A 88 16.87 11.48 -4.02
N LEU A 89 18.14 11.08 -4.10
CA LEU A 89 18.57 9.95 -4.93
C LEU A 89 17.96 8.63 -4.46
N ALA A 90 18.02 8.35 -3.15
CA ALA A 90 17.42 7.15 -2.58
C ALA A 90 15.91 7.09 -2.86
N PHE A 91 15.20 8.22 -2.68
CA PHE A 91 13.79 8.33 -3.04
C PHE A 91 13.54 8.08 -4.53
N GLY A 92 14.33 8.74 -5.42
CA GLY A 92 14.21 8.55 -6.86
C GLY A 92 14.48 7.11 -7.29
N THR A 93 15.48 6.46 -6.68
CA THR A 93 15.82 5.04 -6.93
C THR A 93 14.65 4.12 -6.58
N ALA A 94 13.95 4.38 -5.50
CA ALA A 94 12.78 3.59 -5.11
C ALA A 94 11.54 3.94 -5.94
N PHE A 95 11.37 5.21 -6.32
CA PHE A 95 10.18 5.72 -6.99
C PHE A 95 10.15 5.40 -8.49
N MET A 96 11.30 5.46 -9.18
CA MET A 96 11.37 5.21 -10.64
C MET A 96 10.90 3.81 -11.04
N PRO A 97 11.36 2.69 -10.43
CA PRO A 97 10.87 1.37 -10.76
C PRO A 97 9.37 1.23 -10.53
N TRP A 98 8.87 1.81 -9.44
CA TRP A 98 7.45 1.78 -9.12
C TRP A 98 6.61 2.48 -10.20
N MET A 99 7.00 3.69 -10.63
CA MET A 99 6.35 4.40 -11.73
C MET A 99 6.48 3.66 -13.06
N SER A 100 7.63 3.04 -13.33
CA SER A 100 7.86 2.22 -14.52
C SER A 100 6.92 1.02 -14.58
N ILE A 101 6.71 0.32 -13.45
CA ILE A 101 5.76 -0.79 -13.35
C ILE A 101 4.34 -0.30 -13.64
N LEU A 102 3.90 0.79 -12.99
CA LEU A 102 2.59 1.38 -13.22
C LEU A 102 2.38 1.69 -14.71
N PHE A 103 3.31 2.42 -15.31
CA PHE A 103 3.24 2.78 -16.72
C PHE A 103 3.19 1.54 -17.62
N THR A 104 4.06 0.55 -17.38
CA THR A 104 4.13 -0.67 -18.17
C THR A 104 2.84 -1.48 -18.08
N VAL A 105 2.27 -1.64 -16.88
CA VAL A 105 1.02 -2.37 -16.66
C VAL A 105 -0.12 -1.73 -17.44
N PHE A 106 -0.31 -0.41 -17.36
CA PHE A 106 -1.36 0.26 -18.09
C PHE A 106 -1.10 0.30 -19.61
N ASN A 107 0.14 0.54 -20.03
CA ASN A 107 0.49 0.62 -21.45
C ASN A 107 0.34 -0.72 -22.16
N ARG A 108 0.78 -1.83 -21.55
CA ARG A 108 0.61 -3.18 -22.10
C ARG A 108 -0.82 -3.69 -21.88
N GLY A 109 -1.40 -3.43 -20.71
CA GLY A 109 -2.75 -3.88 -20.36
C GLY A 109 -3.84 -3.33 -21.28
N ARG A 110 -3.70 -2.08 -21.77
CA ARG A 110 -4.69 -1.46 -22.67
C ARG A 110 -5.01 -2.27 -23.92
N HIS A 111 -4.08 -3.08 -24.40
CA HIS A 111 -4.26 -3.89 -25.60
C HIS A 111 -5.24 -5.05 -25.40
N ALA A 112 -5.51 -5.47 -24.17
CA ALA A 112 -6.48 -6.50 -23.86
C ALA A 112 -7.92 -5.97 -23.73
N PHE A 113 -8.12 -4.64 -23.65
CA PHE A 113 -9.43 -4.06 -23.44
C PHE A 113 -10.24 -4.00 -24.72
N TYR A 114 -11.41 -4.62 -24.68
CA TYR A 114 -12.48 -4.52 -25.68
C TYR A 114 -13.84 -4.44 -24.95
N GLY A 115 -14.95 -4.23 -25.66
CA GLY A 115 -16.26 -3.97 -25.04
C GLY A 115 -16.79 -5.07 -24.11
N GLY A 116 -16.36 -6.33 -24.31
CA GLY A 116 -16.73 -7.48 -23.49
C GLY A 116 -15.74 -7.88 -22.41
N PHE A 117 -14.51 -7.33 -22.40
CA PHE A 117 -13.40 -7.82 -21.55
C PHE A 117 -13.72 -7.86 -20.04
N LEU A 118 -14.48 -6.88 -19.54
CA LEU A 118 -14.84 -6.81 -18.12
C LEU A 118 -16.11 -7.59 -17.76
N THR A 119 -16.94 -7.94 -18.74
CA THR A 119 -18.31 -8.46 -18.53
C THR A 119 -18.49 -9.92 -18.92
N THR A 120 -17.60 -10.47 -19.75
CA THR A 120 -17.63 -11.88 -20.15
C THR A 120 -16.68 -12.73 -19.29
N ASP A 121 -16.93 -14.04 -19.23
CA ASP A 121 -16.02 -15.02 -18.61
C ASP A 121 -15.19 -15.78 -19.67
N MET A 122 -14.49 -16.83 -19.25
CA MET A 122 -13.66 -17.67 -20.11
C MET A 122 -14.21 -19.09 -20.27
N LEU A 123 -15.54 -19.29 -20.03
CA LEU A 123 -16.14 -20.63 -20.01
C LEU A 123 -16.02 -21.33 -21.36
N VAL A 124 -16.20 -20.60 -22.46
CA VAL A 124 -16.22 -21.14 -23.84
C VAL A 124 -14.93 -20.85 -24.58
N ASN A 125 -14.13 -19.91 -24.09
CA ASN A 125 -12.95 -19.38 -24.78
C ASN A 125 -11.65 -19.84 -24.12
N SER A 126 -10.65 -20.12 -24.96
CA SER A 126 -9.28 -20.44 -24.51
C SER A 126 -8.43 -19.18 -24.33
N PRO A 127 -7.44 -19.17 -23.42
CA PRO A 127 -6.55 -18.01 -23.20
C PRO A 127 -5.75 -17.54 -24.42
N ASP A 128 -5.49 -18.43 -25.38
CA ASP A 128 -4.74 -18.21 -26.61
C ASP A 128 -5.59 -17.67 -27.78
N GLU A 129 -6.91 -17.72 -27.67
CA GLU A 129 -7.83 -17.17 -28.69
C GLU A 129 -7.69 -15.63 -28.83
N PRO A 130 -8.22 -15.06 -29.93
CA PRO A 130 -8.17 -13.62 -30.17
C PRO A 130 -8.72 -12.80 -28.99
N LEU A 131 -8.13 -11.61 -28.76
CA LEU A 131 -8.43 -10.79 -27.61
C LEU A 131 -9.86 -10.26 -27.52
N ASN A 132 -10.61 -10.27 -28.62
CA ASN A 132 -12.02 -9.87 -28.68
C ASN A 132 -12.99 -10.95 -28.16
N LEU A 133 -12.49 -12.10 -27.72
CA LEU A 133 -13.27 -13.23 -27.19
C LEU A 133 -12.90 -13.48 -25.72
N GLY A 134 -13.91 -13.84 -24.89
CA GLY A 134 -13.71 -14.10 -23.48
C GLY A 134 -13.26 -12.88 -22.66
N GLY A 135 -13.30 -12.95 -21.35
CA GLY A 135 -12.95 -11.82 -20.48
C GLY A 135 -12.57 -12.24 -19.07
N LEU A 136 -12.74 -11.34 -18.10
CA LEU A 136 -12.28 -11.56 -16.71
C LEU A 136 -13.36 -11.26 -15.65
N SER A 137 -14.64 -11.22 -16.02
CA SER A 137 -15.74 -10.98 -15.09
C SER A 137 -15.76 -11.94 -13.90
N HIS A 138 -15.49 -13.23 -14.16
CA HIS A 138 -15.38 -14.28 -13.14
C HIS A 138 -14.26 -13.99 -12.13
N ALA A 139 -13.12 -13.50 -12.60
CA ALA A 139 -11.97 -13.17 -11.75
C ALA A 139 -12.17 -11.86 -10.96
N ILE A 140 -12.89 -10.88 -11.55
CA ILE A 140 -13.28 -9.65 -10.83
C ILE A 140 -14.23 -10.00 -9.68
N ALA A 141 -15.31 -10.72 -9.98
CA ALA A 141 -16.30 -11.11 -8.98
C ALA A 141 -15.66 -11.91 -7.84
N GLY A 142 -14.86 -12.92 -8.19
CA GLY A 142 -14.18 -13.72 -7.18
C GLY A 142 -13.18 -12.93 -6.34
N THR A 143 -12.42 -12.01 -6.93
CA THR A 143 -11.53 -11.12 -6.14
C THR A 143 -12.30 -10.32 -5.11
N LEU A 144 -13.42 -9.71 -5.51
CA LEU A 144 -14.23 -8.90 -4.60
C LEU A 144 -14.87 -9.75 -3.50
N ILE A 145 -15.37 -10.94 -3.82
CA ILE A 145 -15.96 -11.89 -2.86
C ILE A 145 -14.89 -12.36 -1.86
N LEU A 146 -13.73 -12.80 -2.33
CA LEU A 146 -12.64 -13.29 -1.50
C LEU A 146 -12.10 -12.21 -0.55
N ILE A 147 -11.93 -10.98 -1.04
CA ILE A 147 -11.53 -9.82 -0.23
C ILE A 147 -12.61 -9.49 0.80
N ALA A 148 -13.89 -9.53 0.42
CA ALA A 148 -14.99 -9.27 1.35
C ALA A 148 -15.04 -10.32 2.48
N LEU A 149 -14.91 -11.61 2.16
CA LEU A 149 -14.85 -12.69 3.13
C LEU A 149 -13.65 -12.54 4.09
N ALA A 150 -12.46 -12.27 3.55
CA ALA A 150 -11.27 -12.03 4.34
C ALA A 150 -11.44 -10.82 5.27
N SER A 151 -12.01 -9.73 4.76
CA SER A 151 -12.22 -8.49 5.51
C SER A 151 -13.24 -8.66 6.63
N LEU A 152 -14.31 -9.41 6.39
CA LEU A 152 -15.37 -9.68 7.38
C LEU A 152 -14.81 -10.39 8.62
N VAL A 153 -13.78 -11.21 8.45
CA VAL A 153 -13.12 -11.93 9.55
C VAL A 153 -11.94 -11.13 10.10
N ALA A 154 -11.02 -10.71 9.25
CA ALA A 154 -9.74 -10.16 9.68
C ALA A 154 -9.84 -8.74 10.26
N ILE A 155 -10.75 -7.89 9.75
CA ILE A 155 -10.87 -6.50 10.25
C ILE A 155 -11.41 -6.48 11.68
N PRO A 156 -12.56 -7.11 12.02
CA PRO A 156 -13.06 -7.12 13.39
C PRO A 156 -12.08 -7.77 14.36
N LEU A 157 -11.54 -8.94 14.02
CA LEU A 157 -10.60 -9.65 14.89
C LEU A 157 -9.30 -8.87 15.08
N GLY A 158 -8.77 -8.24 14.03
CA GLY A 158 -7.55 -7.43 14.12
C GLY A 158 -7.74 -6.18 14.99
N VAL A 159 -8.86 -5.48 14.84
CA VAL A 159 -9.18 -4.30 15.68
C VAL A 159 -9.41 -4.70 17.14
N ILE A 160 -10.16 -5.79 17.40
CA ILE A 160 -10.38 -6.31 18.75
C ILE A 160 -9.04 -6.72 19.39
N THR A 161 -8.18 -7.37 18.63
CA THR A 161 -6.82 -7.73 19.09
C THR A 161 -6.02 -6.49 19.49
N ALA A 162 -6.06 -5.44 18.69
CA ALA A 162 -5.38 -4.18 18.99
C ALA A 162 -5.96 -3.49 20.24
N ILE A 163 -7.28 -3.47 20.40
CA ILE A 163 -7.96 -2.96 21.60
C ILE A 163 -7.51 -3.75 22.84
N TYR A 164 -7.48 -5.07 22.76
CA TYR A 164 -7.02 -5.90 23.87
C TYR A 164 -5.59 -5.59 24.29
N ILE A 165 -4.70 -5.40 23.32
CA ILE A 165 -3.29 -5.12 23.58
C ILE A 165 -3.06 -3.71 24.16
N VAL A 166 -3.80 -2.68 23.67
CA VAL A 166 -3.54 -1.27 24.03
C VAL A 166 -4.41 -0.79 25.19
N GLU A 167 -5.68 -1.13 25.19
CA GLU A 167 -6.65 -0.58 26.14
C GLU A 167 -6.91 -1.51 27.32
N VAL A 168 -7.06 -2.82 27.08
CA VAL A 168 -7.33 -3.77 28.17
C VAL A 168 -6.06 -4.08 28.94
N LYS A 169 -4.91 -4.18 28.26
CA LYS A 169 -3.59 -4.47 28.86
C LYS A 169 -3.63 -5.71 29.76
N GLY A 170 -4.43 -6.72 29.37
CA GLY A 170 -4.60 -7.94 30.13
C GLY A 170 -3.30 -8.74 30.25
N ARG A 171 -3.26 -9.70 31.19
CA ARG A 171 -2.08 -10.55 31.47
C ARG A 171 -1.52 -11.27 30.23
N PHE A 172 -2.32 -11.49 29.21
CA PHE A 172 -1.93 -12.14 27.95
C PHE A 172 -1.59 -11.16 26.82
N ALA A 173 -1.64 -9.85 27.06
CA ALA A 173 -1.41 -8.86 25.99
C ALA A 173 -0.03 -9.02 25.31
N SER A 174 1.01 -9.35 26.08
CA SER A 174 2.35 -9.60 25.56
C SER A 174 2.40 -10.84 24.66
N TYR A 175 1.74 -11.92 25.04
CA TYR A 175 1.65 -13.14 24.25
C TYR A 175 0.85 -12.91 22.96
N VAL A 176 -0.29 -12.23 23.03
CA VAL A 176 -1.12 -11.90 21.86
C VAL A 176 -0.32 -11.04 20.89
N ARG A 177 0.41 -10.04 21.38
CA ARG A 177 1.32 -9.24 20.55
C ARG A 177 2.39 -10.10 19.89
N PHE A 178 3.04 -10.98 20.64
CA PHE A 178 4.07 -11.88 20.12
C PHE A 178 3.51 -12.77 19.00
N PHE A 179 2.36 -13.43 19.20
CA PHE A 179 1.74 -14.27 18.18
C PHE A 179 1.33 -13.47 16.94
N THR A 180 0.76 -12.28 17.12
CA THR A 180 0.38 -11.40 15.99
C THR A 180 1.63 -10.99 15.17
N GLN A 181 2.75 -10.73 15.84
CA GLN A 181 4.02 -10.43 15.17
C GLN A 181 4.59 -11.67 14.45
N ALA A 182 4.58 -12.83 15.11
CA ALA A 182 5.05 -14.08 14.51
C ALA A 182 4.25 -14.45 13.25
N MET A 183 2.91 -14.27 13.28
CA MET A 183 2.06 -14.49 12.12
C MET A 183 2.44 -13.61 10.91
N SER A 184 2.99 -12.42 11.13
CA SER A 184 3.45 -11.55 10.04
C SER A 184 4.61 -12.14 9.24
N GLY A 185 5.36 -13.06 9.81
CA GLY A 185 6.48 -13.77 9.18
C GLY A 185 6.10 -15.09 8.49
N VAL A 186 4.84 -15.51 8.60
CA VAL A 186 4.38 -16.76 7.97
C VAL A 186 4.36 -16.60 6.44
N PRO A 187 5.03 -17.48 5.66
CA PRO A 187 4.91 -17.49 4.22
C PRO A 187 3.45 -17.72 3.77
N SER A 188 2.99 -16.96 2.77
CA SER A 188 1.58 -17.01 2.33
C SER A 188 1.15 -18.41 1.86
N ILE A 189 2.06 -19.15 1.24
CA ILE A 189 1.79 -20.52 0.81
C ILE A 189 1.51 -21.47 1.99
N VAL A 190 2.16 -21.23 3.15
CA VAL A 190 1.94 -22.05 4.37
C VAL A 190 0.55 -21.79 4.94
N ALA A 191 0.09 -20.53 4.95
CA ALA A 191 -1.28 -20.21 5.34
C ALA A 191 -2.30 -20.88 4.41
N GLY A 192 -2.04 -20.87 3.10
CA GLY A 192 -2.85 -21.59 2.11
C GLY A 192 -2.88 -23.09 2.35
N LEU A 193 -1.72 -23.71 2.59
CA LEU A 193 -1.60 -25.15 2.85
C LEU A 193 -2.33 -25.54 4.16
N PHE A 194 -2.23 -24.71 5.20
CA PHE A 194 -2.95 -24.95 6.44
C PHE A 194 -4.46 -24.97 6.23
N ILE A 195 -5.00 -24.00 5.53
CA ILE A 195 -6.44 -23.95 5.20
C ILE A 195 -6.82 -25.07 4.23
N TYR A 196 -5.96 -25.40 3.28
CA TYR A 196 -6.18 -26.55 2.39
C TYR A 196 -6.38 -27.83 3.17
N THR A 197 -5.45 -28.17 4.06
CA THR A 197 -5.50 -29.42 4.82
C THR A 197 -6.63 -29.46 5.84
N THR A 198 -6.95 -28.35 6.49
CA THR A 198 -7.95 -28.30 7.56
C THR A 198 -9.37 -28.04 7.07
N ILE A 199 -9.55 -27.15 6.09
CA ILE A 199 -10.86 -26.71 5.64
C ILE A 199 -11.24 -27.37 4.30
N VAL A 200 -10.35 -27.30 3.29
CA VAL A 200 -10.68 -27.85 1.96
C VAL A 200 -10.80 -29.35 2.02
N VAL A 201 -9.81 -30.06 2.58
CA VAL A 201 -9.78 -31.54 2.60
C VAL A 201 -10.71 -32.12 3.66
N VAL A 202 -10.63 -31.63 4.91
CA VAL A 202 -11.33 -32.28 6.04
C VAL A 202 -12.79 -31.87 6.13
N VAL A 203 -13.11 -30.57 5.89
CA VAL A 203 -14.47 -30.06 6.11
C VAL A 203 -15.32 -30.17 4.84
N PHE A 204 -14.82 -29.65 3.72
CA PHE A 204 -15.61 -29.55 2.49
C PHE A 204 -15.32 -30.64 1.45
N ASN A 205 -14.13 -31.24 1.50
CA ASN A 205 -13.61 -32.16 0.48
C ASN A 205 -13.67 -31.59 -0.96
N ARG A 206 -13.55 -30.25 -1.07
CA ARG A 206 -13.58 -29.50 -2.34
C ARG A 206 -13.07 -28.08 -2.17
N PHE A 207 -12.57 -27.51 -3.27
CA PHE A 207 -12.20 -26.10 -3.32
C PHE A 207 -13.43 -25.21 -3.19
N ASN A 208 -13.29 -24.10 -2.49
CA ASN A 208 -14.38 -23.12 -2.32
C ASN A 208 -13.85 -21.73 -1.95
N ALA A 209 -14.69 -20.71 -2.17
CA ALA A 209 -14.32 -19.34 -1.88
C ALA A 209 -14.18 -19.04 -0.38
N LEU A 210 -14.94 -19.73 0.49
CA LEU A 210 -14.84 -19.56 1.94
C LEU A 210 -13.43 -19.93 2.43
N ALA A 211 -12.90 -21.06 1.98
CA ALA A 211 -11.52 -21.47 2.30
C ALA A 211 -10.51 -20.43 1.79
N GLY A 212 -10.69 -19.93 0.56
CA GLY A 212 -9.85 -18.83 0.02
C GLY A 212 -9.90 -17.56 0.87
N GLY A 213 -11.10 -17.12 1.25
CA GLY A 213 -11.30 -15.98 2.12
C GLY A 213 -10.67 -16.15 3.51
N LEU A 214 -10.76 -17.34 4.11
CA LEU A 214 -10.11 -17.66 5.39
C LEU A 214 -8.59 -17.67 5.29
N ALA A 215 -8.03 -18.21 4.19
CA ALA A 215 -6.58 -18.16 3.96
C ALA A 215 -6.07 -16.72 3.83
N LEU A 216 -6.79 -15.87 3.12
CA LEU A 216 -6.50 -14.43 3.05
C LEU A 216 -6.69 -13.73 4.40
N ALA A 217 -7.69 -14.12 5.20
CA ALA A 217 -7.94 -13.56 6.52
C ALA A 217 -6.76 -13.80 7.48
N ILE A 218 -6.16 -15.00 7.46
CA ILE A 218 -4.95 -15.30 8.26
C ILE A 218 -3.81 -14.33 7.93
N LEU A 219 -3.61 -14.01 6.65
CA LEU A 219 -2.55 -13.09 6.21
C LEU A 219 -2.89 -11.62 6.49
N MET A 220 -4.16 -11.26 6.44
CA MET A 220 -4.64 -9.90 6.64
C MET A 220 -4.65 -9.51 8.12
N LEU A 221 -5.02 -10.42 9.01
CA LEU A 221 -5.22 -10.20 10.45
C LEU A 221 -4.02 -9.53 11.13
N PRO A 222 -2.77 -10.02 11.01
CA PRO A 222 -1.63 -9.40 11.68
C PRO A 222 -1.36 -7.98 11.17
N THR A 223 -1.60 -7.69 9.90
CA THR A 223 -1.44 -6.36 9.32
C THR A 223 -2.45 -5.37 9.92
N VAL A 224 -3.73 -5.77 9.99
CA VAL A 224 -4.79 -4.94 10.59
C VAL A 224 -4.54 -4.75 12.07
N ALA A 225 -4.23 -5.83 12.81
CA ALA A 225 -4.01 -5.78 14.25
C ALA A 225 -2.84 -4.85 14.61
N ARG A 226 -1.69 -5.01 13.95
CA ARG A 226 -0.50 -4.20 14.21
C ARG A 226 -0.72 -2.72 13.87
N THR A 227 -1.28 -2.43 12.69
CA THR A 227 -1.52 -1.05 12.29
C THR A 227 -2.56 -0.38 13.19
N SER A 228 -3.61 -1.13 13.58
CA SER A 228 -4.61 -0.64 14.55
C SER A 228 -4.00 -0.40 15.93
N GLU A 229 -3.07 -1.25 16.39
CA GLU A 229 -2.32 -1.05 17.64
C GLU A 229 -1.56 0.28 17.62
N GLU A 230 -0.82 0.56 16.55
CA GLU A 230 -0.07 1.83 16.42
C GLU A 230 -1.02 3.04 16.38
N VAL A 231 -2.14 2.92 15.69
CA VAL A 231 -3.16 3.97 15.62
C VAL A 231 -3.80 4.24 16.99
N LEU A 232 -4.12 3.21 17.77
CA LEU A 232 -4.70 3.35 19.11
C LEU A 232 -3.72 4.01 20.09
N LYS A 233 -2.41 3.77 19.97
CA LYS A 233 -1.38 4.43 20.78
C LYS A 233 -1.28 5.95 20.57
N LEU A 234 -1.78 6.46 19.44
CA LEU A 234 -1.78 7.91 19.16
C LEU A 234 -2.80 8.70 19.97
N VAL A 235 -3.76 8.03 20.62
CA VAL A 235 -4.74 8.70 21.49
C VAL A 235 -4.02 9.20 22.76
N PRO A 236 -4.09 10.51 23.09
CA PRO A 236 -3.48 11.03 24.31
C PRO A 236 -4.06 10.39 25.58
N ASP A 237 -3.22 10.11 26.57
CA ASP A 237 -3.66 9.52 27.86
C ASP A 237 -4.56 10.48 28.64
N ASP A 238 -4.43 11.79 28.46
CA ASP A 238 -5.29 12.80 29.08
C ASP A 238 -6.77 12.63 28.70
N LEU A 239 -7.07 12.23 27.45
CA LEU A 239 -8.44 11.95 27.02
C LEU A 239 -9.03 10.75 27.75
N ARG A 240 -8.22 9.73 27.99
CA ARG A 240 -8.62 8.55 28.77
C ARG A 240 -8.85 8.92 30.24
N ALA A 241 -7.90 9.67 30.83
CA ALA A 241 -7.99 10.12 32.22
C ALA A 241 -9.22 11.01 32.46
N ALA A 242 -9.50 11.97 31.55
CA ALA A 242 -10.68 12.81 31.61
C ALA A 242 -11.99 12.00 31.56
N SER A 243 -12.05 10.97 30.70
CA SER A 243 -13.20 10.07 30.62
C SER A 243 -13.45 9.32 31.94
N TYR A 244 -12.38 8.79 32.53
CA TYR A 244 -12.47 8.09 33.83
C TYR A 244 -12.85 9.05 34.97
N ALA A 245 -12.33 10.29 34.95
CA ALA A 245 -12.70 11.30 35.94
C ALA A 245 -14.20 11.66 35.90
N MET A 246 -14.82 11.55 34.72
CA MET A 246 -16.28 11.70 34.55
C MET A 246 -17.10 10.43 34.94
N GLY A 247 -16.45 9.41 35.49
CA GLY A 247 -17.10 8.18 35.93
C GLY A 247 -17.38 7.16 34.81
N ALA A 248 -16.81 7.34 33.63
CA ALA A 248 -16.99 6.40 32.51
C ALA A 248 -16.25 5.06 32.81
N SER A 249 -16.88 3.94 32.47
CA SER A 249 -16.21 2.63 32.50
C SER A 249 -15.19 2.51 31.37
N GLN A 250 -14.25 1.56 31.48
CA GLN A 250 -13.27 1.26 30.45
C GLN A 250 -13.94 0.98 29.10
N PHE A 251 -14.99 0.20 29.08
CA PHE A 251 -15.75 -0.09 27.86
C PHE A 251 -16.34 1.19 27.24
N ALA A 252 -16.97 2.04 28.04
CA ALA A 252 -17.53 3.30 27.56
C ALA A 252 -16.43 4.23 27.02
N THR A 253 -15.28 4.32 27.69
CA THR A 253 -14.13 5.11 27.24
C THR A 253 -13.62 4.61 25.90
N VAL A 254 -13.43 3.30 25.73
CA VAL A 254 -12.93 2.73 24.47
C VAL A 254 -13.90 3.00 23.33
N PHE A 255 -15.18 2.65 23.49
CA PHE A 255 -16.14 2.70 22.38
C PHE A 255 -16.67 4.11 22.09
N ARG A 256 -16.73 5.02 23.09
CA ARG A 256 -17.31 6.37 22.91
C ARG A 256 -16.24 7.46 22.71
N ILE A 257 -14.99 7.24 23.14
CA ILE A 257 -13.92 8.23 23.07
C ILE A 257 -12.76 7.75 22.20
N VAL A 258 -12.13 6.61 22.54
CA VAL A 258 -10.91 6.16 21.87
C VAL A 258 -11.19 5.82 20.40
N LEU A 259 -12.10 4.88 20.13
CA LEU A 259 -12.38 4.43 18.75
C LEU A 259 -12.86 5.55 17.82
N PRO A 260 -13.80 6.43 18.23
CA PRO A 260 -14.20 7.57 17.41
C PRO A 260 -13.06 8.55 17.12
N THR A 261 -12.16 8.77 18.08
CA THR A 261 -11.01 9.69 17.92
C THR A 261 -10.06 9.21 16.84
N VAL A 262 -9.81 7.90 16.74
CA VAL A 262 -8.87 7.31 15.78
C VAL A 262 -9.55 6.62 14.59
N ARG A 263 -10.83 6.83 14.39
CA ARG A 263 -11.62 6.15 13.34
C ARG A 263 -10.96 6.22 11.96
N SER A 264 -10.45 7.36 11.54
CA SER A 264 -9.78 7.52 10.25
C SER A 264 -8.50 6.69 10.14
N GLY A 265 -7.76 6.54 11.24
CA GLY A 265 -6.59 5.68 11.32
C GLY A 265 -6.96 4.18 11.24
N LEU A 266 -8.04 3.75 11.92
CA LEU A 266 -8.52 2.38 11.85
C LEU A 266 -9.03 2.01 10.44
N VAL A 267 -9.70 2.92 9.75
CA VAL A 267 -10.05 2.74 8.34
C VAL A 267 -8.80 2.58 7.50
N THR A 268 -7.77 3.38 7.73
CA THR A 268 -6.48 3.25 7.01
C THR A 268 -5.81 1.90 7.29
N ALA A 269 -5.84 1.42 8.54
CA ALA A 269 -5.33 0.10 8.91
C ALA A 269 -6.05 -1.04 8.16
N SER A 270 -7.38 -0.94 8.05
CA SER A 270 -8.21 -1.88 7.31
C SER A 270 -7.88 -1.88 5.81
N ILE A 271 -7.72 -0.69 5.21
CA ILE A 271 -7.36 -0.54 3.80
C ILE A 271 -5.98 -1.15 3.50
N LEU A 272 -5.00 -0.93 4.38
CA LEU A 272 -3.67 -1.53 4.25
C LEU A 272 -3.73 -3.07 4.27
N GLY A 273 -4.58 -3.63 5.14
CA GLY A 273 -4.84 -5.06 5.17
C GLY A 273 -5.45 -5.57 3.86
N VAL A 274 -6.49 -4.90 3.35
CA VAL A 274 -7.14 -5.23 2.07
C VAL A 274 -6.15 -5.13 0.91
N ALA A 275 -5.40 -4.04 0.81
CA ALA A 275 -4.43 -3.84 -0.28
C ALA A 275 -3.34 -4.93 -0.29
N ARG A 276 -2.91 -5.39 0.89
CA ARG A 276 -1.95 -6.48 1.01
C ARG A 276 -2.48 -7.78 0.42
N VAL A 277 -3.72 -8.18 0.75
CA VAL A 277 -4.25 -9.50 0.35
C VAL A 277 -4.88 -9.50 -1.04
N ALA A 278 -5.19 -8.33 -1.60
CA ALA A 278 -5.81 -8.21 -2.92
C ALA A 278 -4.93 -8.76 -4.06
N GLY A 279 -3.61 -8.78 -3.88
CA GLY A 279 -2.64 -9.31 -4.84
C GLY A 279 -2.13 -10.72 -4.52
N GLU A 280 -2.61 -11.37 -3.46
CA GLU A 280 -2.13 -12.69 -3.05
C GLU A 280 -2.60 -13.79 -4.02
N THR A 281 -1.65 -14.59 -4.49
CA THR A 281 -1.89 -15.69 -5.45
C THR A 281 -1.72 -17.06 -4.80
N ALA A 282 -0.60 -17.28 -4.12
CA ALA A 282 -0.19 -18.60 -3.65
C ALA A 282 -1.21 -19.30 -2.73
N PRO A 283 -1.80 -18.65 -1.72
CA PRO A 283 -2.79 -19.31 -0.87
C PRO A 283 -4.08 -19.65 -1.63
N LEU A 284 -4.45 -18.85 -2.63
CA LEU A 284 -5.67 -19.06 -3.41
C LEU A 284 -5.57 -20.23 -4.38
N LEU A 285 -4.38 -20.50 -4.92
CA LEU A 285 -4.15 -21.68 -5.76
C LEU A 285 -4.42 -22.99 -5.00
N LEU A 286 -4.22 -23.00 -3.68
CA LEU A 286 -4.44 -24.16 -2.84
C LEU A 286 -5.86 -24.25 -2.25
N THR A 287 -6.61 -23.16 -2.22
CA THR A 287 -7.88 -23.08 -1.46
C THR A 287 -9.10 -22.81 -2.29
N SER A 288 -9.10 -21.75 -3.12
CA SER A 288 -10.20 -21.42 -4.04
C SER A 288 -9.95 -21.85 -5.47
N GLN A 289 -8.68 -22.07 -5.83
CA GLN A 289 -8.22 -22.49 -7.15
C GLN A 289 -8.59 -21.50 -8.27
N TYR A 290 -8.17 -21.78 -9.50
CA TYR A 290 -8.57 -21.04 -10.70
C TYR A 290 -9.76 -21.72 -11.37
N PHE A 291 -10.76 -20.93 -11.80
CA PHE A 291 -11.92 -21.42 -12.52
C PHE A 291 -12.34 -20.42 -13.59
N VAL A 292 -12.76 -20.90 -14.74
CA VAL A 292 -13.03 -20.06 -15.92
C VAL A 292 -14.46 -19.50 -15.97
N LYS A 293 -15.39 -20.10 -15.21
CA LYS A 293 -16.80 -19.74 -15.18
C LYS A 293 -17.09 -18.68 -14.12
N TYR A 294 -17.96 -17.74 -14.45
CA TYR A 294 -18.53 -16.82 -13.48
C TYR A 294 -19.35 -17.57 -12.42
N THR A 295 -19.03 -17.37 -11.16
CA THR A 295 -19.76 -17.95 -10.02
C THR A 295 -19.76 -16.98 -8.83
N THR A 296 -20.86 -17.01 -8.08
CA THR A 296 -21.00 -16.30 -6.80
C THR A 296 -21.19 -17.28 -5.63
N ASN A 297 -21.12 -18.59 -5.89
CA ASN A 297 -21.25 -19.60 -4.84
C ASN A 297 -20.00 -19.63 -3.98
N ILE A 298 -20.15 -19.34 -2.68
CA ILE A 298 -19.05 -19.22 -1.72
C ILE A 298 -18.62 -20.57 -1.15
N LEU A 299 -19.55 -21.53 -1.10
CA LEU A 299 -19.37 -22.81 -0.40
C LEU A 299 -19.09 -23.98 -1.33
N ASP A 300 -19.40 -23.86 -2.61
CA ASP A 300 -19.33 -24.95 -3.54
C ASP A 300 -18.62 -24.59 -4.84
N GLY A 301 -17.55 -25.34 -5.11
CA GLY A 301 -16.75 -25.21 -6.31
C GLY A 301 -15.67 -24.13 -6.27
N PRO A 302 -14.71 -24.23 -7.18
CA PRO A 302 -13.57 -23.31 -7.27
C PRO A 302 -14.05 -21.91 -7.70
N MET A 303 -13.30 -20.88 -7.27
CA MET A 303 -13.56 -19.49 -7.59
C MET A 303 -12.25 -18.78 -7.95
N ALA A 304 -12.18 -18.29 -9.20
CA ALA A 304 -11.03 -17.52 -9.67
C ALA A 304 -10.90 -16.18 -8.94
N SER A 305 -9.69 -15.67 -8.91
CA SER A 305 -9.38 -14.28 -8.55
C SER A 305 -8.52 -13.64 -9.64
N LEU A 306 -8.41 -12.32 -9.67
CA LEU A 306 -7.51 -11.64 -10.60
C LEU A 306 -6.06 -12.12 -10.49
N PRO A 307 -5.47 -12.29 -9.28
CA PRO A 307 -4.13 -12.88 -9.17
C PRO A 307 -4.03 -14.29 -9.77
N THR A 308 -5.00 -15.16 -9.53
CA THR A 308 -4.99 -16.53 -10.12
C THR A 308 -5.24 -16.51 -11.63
N TYR A 309 -6.07 -15.60 -12.13
CA TYR A 309 -6.27 -15.35 -13.56
C TYR A 309 -4.97 -14.90 -14.25
N ILE A 310 -4.28 -13.92 -13.66
CA ILE A 310 -2.99 -13.41 -14.18
C ILE A 310 -1.98 -14.56 -14.22
N PHE A 311 -1.86 -15.31 -13.14
CA PHE A 311 -0.94 -16.44 -13.04
C PHE A 311 -1.23 -17.53 -14.09
N ALA A 312 -2.49 -17.92 -14.26
CA ALA A 312 -2.91 -18.92 -15.24
C ALA A 312 -2.60 -18.48 -16.68
N ASN A 313 -2.94 -17.23 -17.03
CA ASN A 313 -2.68 -16.69 -18.37
C ASN A 313 -1.18 -16.55 -18.68
N LEU A 314 -0.36 -16.18 -17.69
CA LEU A 314 1.11 -16.17 -17.86
C LEU A 314 1.67 -17.57 -18.06
N GLY A 315 1.08 -18.58 -17.43
CA GLY A 315 1.48 -19.98 -17.58
C GLY A 315 1.23 -20.57 -18.98
N VAL A 316 0.22 -20.05 -19.71
CA VAL A 316 -0.03 -20.45 -21.12
C VAL A 316 1.05 -19.89 -22.05
N GLY A 317 1.51 -18.64 -21.84
CA GLY A 317 2.66 -18.06 -22.52
C GLY A 317 2.44 -17.61 -23.97
N SER A 318 1.24 -17.70 -24.53
CA SER A 318 0.92 -17.15 -25.86
C SER A 318 0.81 -15.62 -25.79
N ASP A 319 1.02 -14.94 -26.93
CA ASP A 319 0.93 -13.47 -26.99
C ASP A 319 -0.43 -12.94 -26.48
N ASN A 320 -1.53 -13.63 -26.84
CA ASN A 320 -2.88 -13.26 -26.42
C ASN A 320 -3.06 -13.50 -24.91
N SER A 321 -2.62 -14.63 -24.39
CA SER A 321 -2.72 -14.94 -22.95
C SER A 321 -1.88 -13.98 -22.11
N VAL A 322 -0.67 -13.64 -22.55
CA VAL A 322 0.18 -12.64 -21.90
C VAL A 322 -0.47 -11.24 -21.93
N ALA A 323 -1.08 -10.86 -23.07
CA ALA A 323 -1.82 -9.60 -23.15
C ALA A 323 -3.01 -9.58 -22.18
N ARG A 324 -3.78 -10.69 -22.05
CA ARG A 324 -4.85 -10.86 -21.05
C ARG A 324 -4.32 -10.73 -19.61
N ALA A 325 -3.15 -11.31 -19.32
CA ALA A 325 -2.52 -11.17 -18.00
C ALA A 325 -2.17 -9.71 -17.69
N TRP A 326 -1.65 -8.94 -18.67
CA TRP A 326 -1.43 -7.50 -18.51
C TRP A 326 -2.74 -6.73 -18.29
N GLY A 327 -3.79 -7.06 -19.03
CA GLY A 327 -5.13 -6.51 -18.84
C GLY A 327 -5.68 -6.79 -17.44
N GLY A 328 -5.58 -8.04 -16.98
CA GLY A 328 -5.95 -8.45 -15.63
C GLY A 328 -5.19 -7.70 -14.54
N SER A 329 -3.88 -7.49 -14.76
CA SER A 329 -3.03 -6.70 -13.86
C SER A 329 -3.46 -5.24 -13.78
N ALA A 330 -3.82 -4.63 -14.92
CA ALA A 330 -4.32 -3.25 -14.97
C ALA A 330 -5.66 -3.12 -14.23
N VAL A 331 -6.56 -4.09 -14.38
CA VAL A 331 -7.86 -4.13 -13.68
C VAL A 331 -7.66 -4.34 -12.18
N LEU A 332 -6.80 -5.28 -11.76
CA LEU A 332 -6.49 -5.49 -10.33
C LEU A 332 -5.96 -4.21 -9.68
N MET A 333 -5.00 -3.56 -10.32
CA MET A 333 -4.43 -2.30 -9.84
C MET A 333 -5.49 -1.19 -9.74
N SER A 334 -6.39 -1.10 -10.73
CA SER A 334 -7.49 -0.13 -10.74
C SER A 334 -8.48 -0.40 -9.60
N ILE A 335 -8.84 -1.67 -9.36
CA ILE A 335 -9.75 -2.05 -8.26
C ILE A 335 -9.12 -1.69 -6.91
N VAL A 336 -7.86 -2.06 -6.67
CA VAL A 336 -7.16 -1.73 -5.42
C VAL A 336 -7.09 -0.21 -5.22
N PHE A 337 -6.80 0.55 -6.28
CA PHE A 337 -6.78 2.01 -6.23
C PHE A 337 -8.15 2.60 -5.88
N VAL A 338 -9.22 2.13 -6.53
CA VAL A 338 -10.60 2.57 -6.27
C VAL A 338 -11.02 2.23 -4.84
N LEU A 339 -10.74 1.01 -4.36
CA LEU A 339 -11.01 0.60 -2.98
C LEU A 339 -10.27 1.50 -1.98
N PHE A 340 -8.98 1.80 -2.24
CA PHE A 340 -8.19 2.69 -1.40
C PHE A 340 -8.78 4.10 -1.34
N VAL A 341 -9.07 4.71 -2.49
CA VAL A 341 -9.64 6.07 -2.58
C VAL A 341 -11.00 6.14 -1.89
N THR A 342 -11.89 5.17 -2.20
CA THR A 342 -13.24 5.12 -1.63
C THR A 342 -13.21 5.03 -0.10
N ALA A 343 -12.41 4.09 0.42
CA ALA A 343 -12.30 3.91 1.86
C ALA A 343 -11.66 5.13 2.55
N ARG A 344 -10.67 5.80 1.92
CA ARG A 344 -10.07 7.03 2.43
C ARG A 344 -11.07 8.19 2.46
N LEU A 345 -11.89 8.33 1.43
CA LEU A 345 -12.93 9.37 1.38
C LEU A 345 -14.01 9.14 2.45
N LEU A 346 -14.43 7.89 2.66
CA LEU A 346 -15.37 7.53 3.72
C LEU A 346 -14.78 7.72 5.13
N GLY A 347 -13.50 7.37 5.33
CA GLY A 347 -12.80 7.55 6.61
C GLY A 347 -12.51 9.01 6.96
N GLY A 348 -12.25 9.87 5.97
CA GLY A 348 -11.86 11.28 6.16
C GLY A 348 -13.01 12.29 6.33
N ARG A 349 -14.25 11.89 6.07
CA ARG A 349 -15.39 12.82 5.98
C ARG A 349 -15.83 13.49 7.30
N ASN A 350 -15.41 12.99 8.45
CA ASN A 350 -15.86 13.50 9.76
C ASN A 350 -14.87 14.43 10.49
N THR A 351 -13.75 14.81 9.87
CA THR A 351 -12.81 15.79 10.48
C THR A 351 -13.11 17.26 10.10
N LYS A 352 -14.10 17.51 9.24
CA LYS A 352 -14.59 18.86 8.92
C LYS A 352 -15.90 19.15 9.66
N GLY A 353 -15.89 19.09 10.97
CA GLY A 353 -17.05 19.36 11.78
C GLY A 353 -16.70 20.20 13.00
N LYS A 354 -16.98 21.51 12.91
CA LYS A 354 -17.11 22.49 14.00
C LYS A 354 -15.81 22.98 14.63
N HIS A 355 -15.28 24.02 14.02
CA HIS A 355 -14.71 25.15 14.73
C HIS A 355 -15.72 26.28 14.73
#